data_e1aceb30185055daef89f8ae61adaf26
#
_entry.id   e1aceb30185055daef89f8ae61adaf26
#
_cell.length_a   1.000
_cell.length_b   1.000
_cell.length_c   1.000
_cell.angle_alpha   90.00
_cell.angle_beta   90.00
_cell.angle_gamma   90.00
#
_symmetry.space_group_name_H-M   'P 1'
#
loop_
_entity.id
_entity.type
_entity.pdbx_description
1 polymer ?
#
loop_
_entity_poly.entity_id
_entity_poly.type
_entity_poly.pdbx_seq_one_letter_code
_entity_poly.pdbx_strand_id
1 'polypeptide(L)'
;MTPRISRTLGLLCLLISAGLLLGAASSSPWAKVPAKDHARTNPLASRPDSISAGALIYKENCAQCHRADAMGDGHKKPSLRTERVKSASDGDLEWFIRQGDLGHGMPSWSRLPEAKRWQLVAYLRSIQQ
;
A
#
# COMPACT_ATOMS: atom_id res chain seq x y z
N MET A 1 -34.41 14.70 -61.90
CA MET A 1 -34.42 13.49 -61.02
C MET A 1 -33.20 13.58 -60.08
N THR A 2 -33.37 14.00 -58.86
CA THR A 2 -32.29 14.09 -57.87
C THR A 2 -32.44 12.93 -56.87
N PRO A 3 -31.40 12.16 -56.60
CA PRO A 3 -31.51 11.06 -55.65
C PRO A 3 -31.52 11.59 -54.21
N ARG A 4 -32.57 11.21 -53.49
CA ARG A 4 -32.69 11.44 -52.04
C ARG A 4 -31.72 10.46 -51.36
N ILE A 5 -30.56 10.94 -50.93
CA ILE A 5 -29.64 10.19 -50.09
C ILE A 5 -30.25 10.14 -48.67
N SER A 6 -30.55 8.91 -48.26
CA SER A 6 -31.20 8.58 -47.01
C SER A 6 -30.35 9.04 -45.82
N ARG A 7 -30.92 9.90 -44.97
CA ARG A 7 -30.32 10.49 -43.76
C ARG A 7 -30.23 9.47 -42.58
N THR A 8 -30.54 8.22 -42.81
CA THR A 8 -30.61 7.17 -41.75
C THR A 8 -29.32 6.41 -41.52
N LEU A 9 -28.30 6.57 -42.39
CA LEU A 9 -27.03 5.85 -42.24
C LEU A 9 -25.99 6.60 -41.36
N GLY A 10 -26.24 7.84 -41.04
CA GLY A 10 -25.31 8.67 -40.25
C GLY A 10 -25.44 8.56 -38.73
N LEU A 11 -26.55 7.98 -38.23
CA LEU A 11 -26.83 7.93 -36.79
C LEU A 11 -26.37 6.65 -36.10
N LEU A 12 -25.97 5.63 -36.87
CA LEU A 12 -25.59 4.32 -36.32
C LEU A 12 -24.09 4.20 -36.00
N CYS A 13 -23.25 5.11 -36.52
CA CYS A 13 -21.79 5.08 -36.26
C CYS A 13 -21.35 5.88 -35.04
N LEU A 14 -22.24 6.64 -34.38
CA LEU A 14 -21.90 7.53 -33.26
C LEU A 14 -22.13 6.89 -31.87
N LEU A 15 -22.62 5.65 -31.78
CA LEU A 15 -22.92 4.96 -30.52
C LEU A 15 -21.92 3.84 -30.16
N ILE A 16 -20.85 3.63 -30.94
CA ILE A 16 -19.90 2.52 -30.68
C ILE A 16 -18.59 3.01 -30.01
N SER A 17 -18.40 4.31 -29.82
CA SER A 17 -17.15 4.82 -29.25
C SER A 17 -17.19 5.19 -27.75
N ALA A 18 -18.25 4.81 -27.03
CA ALA A 18 -18.42 5.14 -25.62
C ALA A 18 -18.21 3.94 -24.65
N GLY A 19 -17.41 2.99 -25.04
CA GLY A 19 -17.29 1.79 -24.19
C GLY A 19 -15.98 1.05 -24.34
N LEU A 20 -14.87 1.55 -23.83
CA LEU A 20 -13.74 0.72 -23.32
C LEU A 20 -12.63 1.60 -22.72
N LEU A 21 -12.97 2.39 -21.72
CA LEU A 21 -11.98 2.82 -20.72
C LEU A 21 -12.15 1.91 -19.49
N LEU A 22 -12.03 0.60 -19.67
CA LEU A 22 -11.60 -0.25 -18.55
C LEU A 22 -10.14 0.08 -18.31
N GLY A 23 -9.90 1.08 -17.46
CA GLY A 23 -8.60 1.34 -16.91
C GLY A 23 -8.11 0.04 -16.28
N ALA A 24 -6.98 -0.49 -16.75
CA ALA A 24 -6.24 -1.50 -16.06
C ALA A 24 -5.97 -0.93 -14.65
N ALA A 25 -6.80 -1.29 -13.69
CA ALA A 25 -6.57 -1.01 -12.29
C ALA A 25 -5.26 -1.72 -11.95
N SER A 26 -4.16 -0.96 -11.96
CA SER A 26 -2.89 -1.43 -11.44
C SER A 26 -3.19 -1.91 -10.03
N SER A 27 -3.16 -3.22 -9.81
CA SER A 27 -3.49 -3.83 -8.53
C SER A 27 -2.37 -3.51 -7.55
N SER A 28 -2.45 -2.31 -6.98
CA SER A 28 -1.56 -1.91 -5.90
C SER A 28 -1.59 -2.99 -4.82
N PRO A 29 -0.44 -3.43 -4.29
CA PRO A 29 -0.41 -4.38 -3.18
C PRO A 29 -1.33 -3.96 -2.02
N TRP A 30 -1.52 -2.66 -1.82
CA TRP A 30 -2.41 -2.07 -0.81
C TRP A 30 -3.89 -2.35 -1.06
N ALA A 31 -4.31 -2.62 -2.30
CA ALA A 31 -5.68 -3.02 -2.61
C ALA A 31 -6.03 -4.43 -2.08
N LYS A 32 -5.04 -5.19 -1.65
CA LYS A 32 -5.24 -6.53 -1.07
C LYS A 32 -5.56 -6.51 0.42
N VAL A 33 -5.41 -5.35 1.09
CA VAL A 33 -5.69 -5.24 2.53
C VAL A 33 -7.19 -5.39 2.77
N PRO A 34 -7.62 -6.39 3.57
CA PRO A 34 -9.03 -6.55 3.89
C PRO A 34 -9.56 -5.33 4.65
N ALA A 35 -10.81 -4.94 4.39
CA ALA A 35 -11.44 -3.78 5.04
C ALA A 35 -11.40 -3.85 6.58
N LYS A 36 -11.53 -5.06 7.15
CA LYS A 36 -11.43 -5.28 8.60
C LYS A 36 -10.02 -4.98 9.15
N ASP A 37 -8.97 -5.27 8.37
CA ASP A 37 -7.60 -4.97 8.77
C ASP A 37 -7.31 -3.47 8.57
N HIS A 38 -7.76 -2.88 7.46
CA HIS A 38 -7.67 -1.44 7.20
C HIS A 38 -8.26 -0.58 8.33
N ALA A 39 -9.38 -0.99 8.89
CA ALA A 39 -10.09 -0.27 9.96
C ALA A 39 -9.40 -0.37 11.34
N ARG A 40 -8.36 -1.19 11.48
CA ARG A 40 -7.67 -1.35 12.78
C ARG A 40 -6.82 -0.14 13.10
N THR A 41 -6.91 0.31 14.35
CA THR A 41 -6.05 1.36 14.91
C THR A 41 -4.96 0.74 15.77
N ASN A 42 -3.79 1.39 15.81
CA ASN A 42 -2.70 0.93 16.66
C ASN A 42 -2.98 1.25 18.14
N PRO A 43 -3.17 0.24 19.00
CA PRO A 43 -3.43 0.48 20.42
C PRO A 43 -2.21 1.04 21.17
N LEU A 44 -1.05 1.10 20.53
CA LEU A 44 0.23 1.52 21.11
C LEU A 44 0.75 2.83 20.47
N ALA A 45 -0.05 3.52 19.65
CA ALA A 45 0.39 4.63 18.81
C ALA A 45 1.08 5.77 19.56
N SER A 46 0.59 6.12 20.77
CA SER A 46 1.05 7.28 21.52
C SER A 46 1.99 6.93 22.69
N ARG A 47 2.52 5.72 22.70
CA ARG A 47 3.37 5.24 23.80
C ARG A 47 4.86 5.40 23.47
N PRO A 48 5.62 6.25 24.14
CA PRO A 48 7.06 6.45 23.88
C PRO A 48 7.89 5.18 24.00
N ASP A 49 7.59 4.33 24.98
CA ASP A 49 8.22 3.01 25.15
C ASP A 49 7.95 2.06 23.96
N SER A 50 6.78 2.17 23.34
CA SER A 50 6.45 1.38 22.14
C SER A 50 7.23 1.83 20.90
N ILE A 51 7.46 3.13 20.75
CA ILE A 51 8.29 3.69 19.66
C ILE A 51 9.73 3.19 19.80
N SER A 52 10.30 3.27 21.02
CA SER A 52 11.66 2.80 21.28
C SER A 52 11.81 1.29 21.05
N ALA A 53 10.84 0.49 21.51
CA ALA A 53 10.83 -0.94 21.26
C ALA A 53 10.69 -1.25 19.77
N GLY A 54 9.83 -0.51 19.04
CA GLY A 54 9.66 -0.62 17.61
C GLY A 54 10.93 -0.29 16.83
N ALA A 55 11.70 0.69 17.27
CA ALA A 55 12.99 1.05 16.69
C ALA A 55 14.00 -0.11 16.78
N LEU A 56 14.04 -0.82 17.90
CA LEU A 56 14.90 -1.99 18.06
C LEU A 56 14.47 -3.12 17.14
N ILE A 57 13.17 -3.42 17.08
CA ILE A 57 12.62 -4.43 16.16
C ILE A 57 12.94 -4.08 14.70
N TYR A 58 12.80 -2.82 14.33
CA TYR A 58 13.13 -2.33 13.00
C TYR A 58 14.62 -2.56 12.67
N LYS A 59 15.50 -2.16 13.56
CA LYS A 59 16.95 -2.34 13.40
C LYS A 59 17.32 -3.80 13.16
N GLU A 60 16.73 -4.71 13.91
CA GLU A 60 17.05 -6.13 13.86
C GLU A 60 16.48 -6.85 12.62
N ASN A 61 15.29 -6.43 12.16
CA ASN A 61 14.51 -7.22 11.20
C ASN A 61 14.27 -6.52 9.86
N CYS A 62 14.30 -5.19 9.80
CA CYS A 62 13.85 -4.41 8.66
C CYS A 62 14.98 -3.60 8.01
N ALA A 63 15.91 -3.08 8.81
CA ALA A 63 16.96 -2.18 8.37
C ALA A 63 17.91 -2.79 7.34
N GLN A 64 18.10 -4.09 7.33
CA GLN A 64 18.92 -4.78 6.33
C GLN A 64 18.39 -4.53 4.90
N CYS A 65 17.09 -4.45 4.72
CA CYS A 65 16.47 -4.20 3.43
C CYS A 65 16.07 -2.74 3.25
N HIS A 66 15.46 -2.13 4.26
CA HIS A 66 14.91 -0.77 4.16
C HIS A 66 15.88 0.31 4.62
N ARG A 67 17.11 -0.06 5.02
CA ARG A 67 18.18 0.78 5.59
C ARG A 67 17.81 1.37 6.95
N ALA A 68 18.80 1.84 7.69
CA ALA A 68 18.59 2.43 9.01
C ALA A 68 17.77 3.72 8.97
N ASP A 69 17.85 4.46 7.86
CA ASP A 69 17.12 5.69 7.59
C ASP A 69 15.72 5.47 7.01
N ALA A 70 15.36 4.22 6.74
CA ALA A 70 14.10 3.82 6.10
C ALA A 70 13.89 4.36 4.67
N MET A 71 14.97 4.79 3.99
CA MET A 71 14.91 5.34 2.63
C MET A 71 15.02 4.28 1.55
N GLY A 72 15.33 3.02 1.91
CA GLY A 72 15.52 1.96 0.92
C GLY A 72 16.76 2.19 0.04
N ASP A 73 16.82 1.50 -1.10
CA ASP A 73 17.94 1.61 -2.04
C ASP A 73 17.55 2.24 -3.40
N GLY A 74 16.30 2.65 -3.53
CA GLY A 74 15.77 3.24 -4.76
C GLY A 74 15.50 2.24 -5.91
N HIS A 75 15.77 0.96 -5.70
CA HIS A 75 15.60 -0.09 -6.72
C HIS A 75 14.65 -1.18 -6.25
N LYS A 76 15.18 -2.18 -5.53
CA LYS A 76 14.42 -3.36 -5.08
C LYS A 76 13.92 -3.23 -3.64
N LYS A 77 14.51 -2.33 -2.86
CA LYS A 77 14.20 -2.13 -1.45
C LYS A 77 13.50 -0.78 -1.30
N PRO A 78 12.16 -0.75 -1.16
CA PRO A 78 11.42 0.49 -1.20
C PRO A 78 11.68 1.36 0.03
N SER A 79 11.60 2.68 -0.19
CA SER A 79 11.52 3.65 0.91
C SER A 79 10.23 3.45 1.69
N LEU A 80 10.34 3.49 3.01
CA LEU A 80 9.20 3.51 3.92
C LEU A 80 8.76 4.94 4.30
N ARG A 81 9.39 5.98 3.72
CA ARG A 81 9.07 7.40 3.93
C ARG A 81 8.29 8.01 2.77
N THR A 82 7.59 7.20 2.00
CA THR A 82 6.78 7.66 0.85
C THR A 82 5.40 8.13 1.30
N GLU A 83 4.77 9.00 0.50
CA GLU A 83 3.38 9.41 0.73
C GLU A 83 2.41 8.22 0.79
N ARG A 84 2.69 7.16 0.06
CA ARG A 84 1.92 5.92 0.12
C ARG A 84 1.95 5.30 1.52
N VAL A 85 3.13 5.23 2.16
CA VAL A 85 3.27 4.68 3.51
C VAL A 85 2.67 5.63 4.55
N LYS A 86 2.84 6.94 4.37
CA LYS A 86 2.25 7.96 5.25
C LYS A 86 0.73 7.90 5.26
N SER A 87 0.11 7.77 4.08
CA SER A 87 -1.35 7.77 3.92
C SER A 87 -2.01 6.42 4.24
N ALA A 88 -1.24 5.34 4.34
CA ALA A 88 -1.77 4.04 4.74
C ALA A 88 -2.30 4.08 6.18
N SER A 89 -3.35 3.33 6.52
CA SER A 89 -3.80 3.19 7.91
C SER A 89 -2.80 2.38 8.74
N ASP A 90 -2.90 2.48 10.07
CA ASP A 90 -2.06 1.64 10.95
C ASP A 90 -2.34 0.15 10.73
N GLY A 91 -3.60 -0.18 10.47
CA GLY A 91 -4.02 -1.54 10.14
C GLY A 91 -3.43 -2.04 8.82
N ASP A 92 -3.31 -1.16 7.80
CA ASP A 92 -2.64 -1.49 6.55
C ASP A 92 -1.17 -1.87 6.79
N LEU A 93 -0.46 -1.05 7.58
CA LEU A 93 0.95 -1.29 7.90
C LEU A 93 1.13 -2.60 8.69
N GLU A 94 0.29 -2.83 9.71
CA GLU A 94 0.33 -4.09 10.47
C GLU A 94 0.07 -5.28 9.57
N TRP A 95 -0.93 -5.19 8.68
CA TRP A 95 -1.27 -6.26 7.75
C TRP A 95 -0.10 -6.56 6.81
N PHE A 96 0.55 -5.55 6.22
CA PHE A 96 1.72 -5.73 5.37
C PHE A 96 2.88 -6.37 6.11
N ILE A 97 3.17 -5.94 7.32
CA ILE A 97 4.20 -6.55 8.16
C ILE A 97 3.86 -8.03 8.42
N ARG A 98 2.62 -8.32 8.78
CA ARG A 98 2.15 -9.66 9.08
C ARG A 98 2.17 -10.58 7.86
N GLN A 99 1.67 -10.12 6.71
CA GLN A 99 1.59 -10.93 5.49
C GLN A 99 2.90 -10.97 4.71
N GLY A 100 3.65 -9.89 4.72
CA GLY A 100 4.76 -9.68 3.79
C GLY A 100 4.28 -9.40 2.37
N ASP A 101 5.23 -9.34 1.46
CA ASP A 101 5.00 -9.25 0.01
C ASP A 101 6.09 -10.07 -0.69
N LEU A 102 5.93 -11.39 -0.66
CA LEU A 102 6.92 -12.34 -1.20
C LEU A 102 7.20 -12.11 -2.68
N GLY A 103 6.20 -11.67 -3.45
CA GLY A 103 6.38 -11.32 -4.87
C GLY A 103 7.41 -10.21 -5.10
N HIS A 104 7.59 -9.33 -4.11
CA HIS A 104 8.58 -8.25 -4.12
C HIS A 104 9.72 -8.49 -3.10
N GLY A 105 9.82 -9.70 -2.56
CA GLY A 105 10.92 -10.12 -1.68
C GLY A 105 10.80 -9.67 -0.22
N MET A 106 9.64 -9.20 0.23
CA MET A 106 9.37 -8.90 1.64
C MET A 106 8.82 -10.15 2.35
N PRO A 107 9.53 -10.74 3.33
CA PRO A 107 9.04 -11.91 4.05
C PRO A 107 7.86 -11.56 4.96
N SER A 108 7.05 -12.57 5.28
CA SER A 108 6.03 -12.49 6.33
C SER A 108 6.68 -12.39 7.70
N TRP A 109 6.17 -11.49 8.53
CA TRP A 109 6.56 -11.33 9.94
C TRP A 109 5.46 -11.79 10.90
N SER A 110 4.61 -12.71 10.46
CA SER A 110 3.54 -13.29 11.28
C SER A 110 4.05 -13.98 12.55
N ARG A 111 5.31 -14.43 12.55
CA ARG A 111 5.99 -15.00 13.73
C ARG A 111 6.27 -13.99 14.85
N LEU A 112 6.32 -12.69 14.53
CA LEU A 112 6.40 -11.66 15.56
C LEU A 112 5.05 -11.58 16.28
N PRO A 113 5.04 -11.55 17.63
CA PRO A 113 3.82 -11.29 18.40
C PRO A 113 3.12 -10.02 17.91
N GLU A 114 1.80 -9.99 17.95
CA GLU A 114 1.02 -8.84 17.47
C GLU A 114 1.44 -7.53 18.12
N ALA A 115 1.66 -7.54 19.44
CA ALA A 115 2.14 -6.34 20.16
C ALA A 115 3.47 -5.81 19.58
N LYS A 116 4.39 -6.68 19.17
CA LYS A 116 5.65 -6.27 18.54
C LYS A 116 5.43 -5.66 17.15
N ARG A 117 4.48 -6.17 16.38
CA ARG A 117 4.12 -5.55 15.10
C ARG A 117 3.50 -4.18 15.29
N TRP A 118 2.65 -3.99 16.31
CA TRP A 118 2.11 -2.67 16.65
C TRP A 118 3.19 -1.69 17.16
N GLN A 119 4.17 -2.15 17.92
CA GLN A 119 5.35 -1.34 18.28
C GLN A 119 6.12 -0.90 17.04
N LEU A 120 6.30 -1.81 16.08
CA LEU A 120 6.95 -1.49 14.81
C LEU A 120 6.16 -0.43 14.02
N VAL A 121 4.82 -0.55 13.96
CA VAL A 121 3.97 0.48 13.33
C VAL A 121 4.10 1.82 14.05
N ALA A 122 4.14 1.87 15.38
CA ALA A 122 4.35 3.11 16.14
C ALA A 122 5.70 3.77 15.77
N TYR A 123 6.77 2.99 15.66
CA TYR A 123 8.06 3.49 15.20
C TYR A 123 8.00 4.01 13.76
N LEU A 124 7.39 3.27 12.83
CA LEU A 124 7.25 3.72 11.44
C LEU A 124 6.52 5.06 11.37
N ARG A 125 5.48 5.27 12.17
CA ARG A 125 4.78 6.57 12.27
C ARG A 125 5.67 7.70 12.77
N SER A 126 6.51 7.43 13.76
CA SER A 126 7.41 8.44 14.33
C SER A 126 8.43 8.97 13.33
N ILE A 127 8.83 8.15 12.36
CA ILE A 127 9.80 8.55 11.32
C ILE A 127 9.16 9.17 10.06
N GLN A 128 7.81 9.26 10.01
CA GLN A 128 7.07 9.88 8.90
C GLN A 128 6.86 11.39 9.09
N GLN A 129 7.17 11.91 10.24
CA GLN A 129 7.00 13.33 10.61
C GLN A 129 8.02 14.22 9.91
#